data_7778239701e07e7642708c515db32c38
#
_entry.id   7778239701e07e7642708c515db32c38
#
_cell.length_a   1.000
_cell.length_b   1.000
_cell.length_c   1.000
_cell.angle_alpha   90.00
_cell.angle_beta   90.00
_cell.angle_gamma   90.00
#
_symmetry.space_group_name_H-M   'P 1'
#
loop_
_entity.id
_entity.type
_entity.pdbx_description
1 polymer ?
#
loop_
_entity_poly.entity_id
_entity_poly.type
_entity_poly.pdbx_seq_one_letter_code
_entity_poly.pdbx_strand_id
1 'polypeptide(L)' 'MLKHPAEFTVYTPTGPVHSCVKHARQIEGLMRMLGAHTHAVKAPDGVECANCINEAKAKGDTHGPL' A
#
# COMPACT_ATOMS: atom_id res chain seq x y z
N MET A 1 -1.47 -15.19 -11.77
CA MET A 1 -2.49 -14.29 -11.22
C MET A 1 -2.02 -13.74 -9.88
N LEU A 2 -2.13 -12.46 -9.68
CA LEU A 2 -1.69 -11.83 -8.44
C LEU A 2 -2.75 -11.97 -7.36
N LYS A 3 -2.32 -12.24 -6.14
CA LYS A 3 -3.23 -12.34 -4.99
C LYS A 3 -3.64 -10.97 -4.46
N HIS A 4 -2.74 -10.01 -4.59
CA HIS A 4 -2.94 -8.67 -4.02
C HIS A 4 -2.57 -7.62 -5.05
N PRO A 5 -3.32 -7.52 -6.16
CA PRO A 5 -2.95 -6.58 -7.21
C PRO A 5 -3.06 -5.15 -6.73
N ALA A 6 -2.07 -4.35 -7.07
CA ALA A 6 -2.10 -2.92 -6.82
C ALA A 6 -2.85 -2.23 -7.95
N GLU A 7 -3.67 -1.26 -7.59
CA GLU A 7 -4.39 -0.47 -8.58
C GLU A 7 -3.82 0.93 -8.72
N PHE A 8 -3.14 1.41 -7.68
CA PHE A 8 -2.56 2.75 -7.68
C PHE A 8 -1.14 2.75 -7.18
N THR A 9 -0.34 3.67 -7.72
CA THR A 9 0.96 3.99 -7.16
C THR A 9 0.80 5.35 -6.49
N VAL A 10 0.99 5.36 -5.18
CA VAL A 10 0.87 6.59 -4.39
C VAL A 10 2.26 7.14 -4.15
N TYR A 11 2.51 8.36 -4.61
CA TYR A 11 3.79 9.02 -4.39
C TYR A 11 3.74 9.76 -3.07
N THR A 12 4.53 9.30 -2.13
CA THR A 12 4.62 9.89 -0.79
C THR A 12 5.98 10.54 -0.61
N PRO A 13 6.19 11.33 0.46
CA PRO A 13 7.50 11.89 0.72
C PRO A 13 8.61 10.85 0.88
N THR A 14 8.26 9.63 1.25
CA THR A 14 9.24 8.54 1.40
C THR A 14 9.45 7.73 0.13
N GLY A 15 8.68 8.02 -0.92
CA GLY A 15 8.81 7.35 -2.21
C GLY A 15 7.49 6.75 -2.69
N PRO A 16 7.51 6.14 -3.87
CA PRO A 16 6.30 5.55 -4.43
C PRO A 16 5.92 4.26 -3.71
N VAL A 17 4.62 4.07 -3.51
CA VAL A 17 4.07 2.87 -2.87
C VAL A 17 2.95 2.32 -3.76
N HIS A 18 3.09 1.07 -4.17
CA HIS A 18 2.04 0.41 -4.95
C HIS A 18 0.97 -0.08 -3.99
N SER A 19 -0.27 0.30 -4.23
CA SER A 19 -1.35 0.04 -3.29
C SER A 19 -2.65 -0.30 -4.01
N CYS A 20 -3.47 -1.13 -3.37
CA CYS A 20 -4.83 -1.34 -3.84
C CYS A 20 -5.67 -0.10 -3.48
N VAL A 21 -6.90 -0.05 -3.99
CA VAL A 21 -7.78 1.09 -3.75
C VAL A 21 -7.92 1.38 -2.26
N LYS A 22 -8.16 0.34 -1.49
CA LYS A 22 -8.38 0.47 -0.04
C LYS A 22 -7.15 1.10 0.64
N HIS A 23 -5.98 0.53 0.38
CA HIS A 23 -4.76 1.01 1.04
C HIS A 23 -4.32 2.36 0.50
N ALA A 24 -4.56 2.64 -0.78
CA ALA A 24 -4.25 3.95 -1.32
C ALA A 24 -5.05 5.04 -0.61
N ARG A 25 -6.32 4.78 -0.36
CA ARG A 25 -7.16 5.74 0.37
C ARG A 25 -6.68 5.94 1.80
N GLN A 26 -6.26 4.86 2.46
CA GLN A 26 -5.72 4.95 3.80
C GLN A 26 -4.44 5.78 3.84
N ILE A 27 -3.56 5.56 2.89
CA ILE A 27 -2.31 6.31 2.81
C ILE A 27 -2.60 7.79 2.59
N GLU A 28 -3.48 8.10 1.64
CA GLU A 28 -3.83 9.49 1.34
C GLU A 28 -4.45 10.19 2.54
N GLY A 29 -5.35 9.49 3.24
CA GLY A 29 -5.99 10.04 4.42
C GLY A 29 -4.99 10.32 5.54
N LEU A 30 -4.11 9.37 5.78
CA LEU A 30 -3.09 9.52 6.82
C LEU A 30 -2.15 10.69 6.49
N MET A 31 -1.68 10.76 5.25
CA MET A 31 -0.76 11.82 4.85
C MET A 31 -1.42 13.19 4.91
N ARG A 32 -2.71 13.26 4.57
CA ARG A 32 -3.45 14.52 4.67
C ARG A 32 -3.52 14.98 6.13
N MET A 33 -3.73 14.06 7.06
CA MET A 33 -3.74 14.39 8.47
C MET A 33 -2.40 14.91 8.96
N LEU A 34 -1.33 14.42 8.37
CA LEU A 34 0.03 14.86 8.69
C LEU A 34 0.43 16.12 7.95
N GLY A 35 -0.42 16.63 7.08
CA GLY A 35 -0.12 17.82 6.29
C GLY A 35 0.75 17.54 5.08
N ALA A 36 0.93 16.30 4.71
CA ALA A 36 1.73 15.94 3.54
C ALA A 36 0.86 15.81 2.30
N HIS A 37 1.44 16.12 1.16
CA HIS A 37 0.78 15.95 -0.12
C HIS A 37 1.14 14.61 -0.73
N THR A 38 0.15 13.92 -1.28
CA THR A 38 0.37 12.68 -2.00
C THR A 38 -0.21 12.81 -3.39
N HIS A 39 0.28 11.99 -4.30
CA HIS A 39 -0.20 11.95 -5.66
C HIS A 39 -0.36 10.48 -6.06
N ALA A 40 -1.57 10.10 -6.42
CA ALA A 40 -1.85 8.72 -6.80
C ALA A 40 -2.07 8.63 -8.31
N VAL A 41 -1.43 7.68 -8.94
CA VAL A 41 -1.61 7.39 -10.36
C VAL A 41 -1.91 5.91 -10.50
N LYS A 42 -2.38 5.52 -11.67
CA LYS A 42 -2.66 4.11 -11.91
C LYS A 42 -1.37 3.31 -11.86
N ALA A 43 -1.40 2.21 -11.11
CA ALA A 43 -0.23 1.34 -10.99
C ALA A 43 0.02 0.58 -12.30
N PRO A 44 1.28 0.26 -12.60
CA PRO A 44 1.58 -0.60 -13.75
C PRO A 44 1.03 -2.00 -13.53
N ASP A 45 0.81 -2.70 -14.63
CA ASP A 45 0.36 -4.08 -14.57
C ASP A 45 1.46 -4.95 -13.96
N GLY A 46 1.04 -5.94 -13.20
CA GLY A 46 1.97 -6.91 -12.65
C GLY A 46 2.57 -6.55 -11.31
N VAL A 47 2.16 -5.43 -10.71
CA VAL A 47 2.65 -5.07 -9.38
C VAL A 47 1.58 -5.38 -8.33
N GLU A 48 2.04 -5.67 -7.12
CA GLU A 48 1.15 -6.01 -6.03
C GLU A 48 1.14 -4.92 -4.97
N CYS A 49 0.04 -4.89 -4.21
CA CYS A 49 -0.10 -3.94 -3.09
C CYS A 49 0.88 -4.33 -1.99
N ALA A 50 1.83 -3.45 -1.71
CA ALA A 50 2.83 -3.69 -0.67
C ALA A 50 2.19 -3.87 0.70
N ASN A 51 1.15 -3.09 0.99
CA ASN A 51 0.49 -3.18 2.29
C ASN A 51 -0.27 -4.49 2.45
N CYS A 52 -0.92 -4.96 1.39
CA CYS A 52 -1.60 -6.25 1.46
C CYS A 52 -0.62 -7.40 1.68
N ILE A 53 0.54 -7.33 1.02
CA ILE A 53 1.58 -8.33 1.20
C ILE A 53 2.07 -8.32 2.64
N ASN A 54 2.33 -7.14 3.18
CA ASN A 54 2.80 -7.01 4.56
C ASN A 54 1.76 -7.51 5.56
N GLU A 55 0.49 -7.20 5.34
CA GLU A 55 -0.58 -7.70 6.19
C GLU A 55 -0.68 -9.21 6.15
N ALA A 56 -0.56 -9.78 4.96
CA ALA A 56 -0.60 -11.23 4.81
C ALA A 56 0.56 -11.89 5.52
N LYS A 57 1.76 -11.32 5.42
CA LYS A 57 2.92 -11.84 6.14
C LYS A 57 2.74 -11.76 7.64
N ALA A 58 2.22 -10.63 8.12
CA ALA A 58 2.00 -10.46 9.55
C ALA A 58 1.01 -11.48 10.08
N LYS A 59 -0.05 -11.75 9.33
CA LYS A 59 -1.02 -12.76 9.72
C LYS A 59 -0.43 -14.17 9.67
N GLY A 60 0.39 -14.44 8.67
CA GLY A 60 1.02 -15.74 8.52
C GLY A 60 2.06 -15.99 9.58
N ASP A 61 2.68 -14.95 10.10
CA ASP A 61 3.75 -15.05 11.09
C ASP A 61 3.29 -14.71 12.50
N THR A 62 2.02 -14.84 12.77
CA THR A 62 1.48 -14.46 14.07
C THR A 62 2.04 -15.26 15.22
N HIS A 63 2.58 -16.40 14.94
CA HIS A 63 3.22 -17.22 15.95
C HIS A 63 4.47 -16.58 16.50
N GLY A 64 4.92 -15.65 15.83
CA GLY A 64 6.15 -15.02 16.16
C GLY A 64 6.11 -14.44 17.52
N PRO A 65 6.65 -14.42 18.03
CA PRO A 65 6.95 -14.11 18.98
C PRO A 65 6.76 -13.89 20.09
N LEU A 66 6.52 -14.01 19.80
CA LEU A 66 6.35 -13.85 20.47
C LEU A 66 6.36 -14.10 20.91
#